data_5057f305f9a7dbe60e49a001f9516b14
#
_entry.id   5057f305f9a7dbe60e49a001f9516b14
#
_cell.length_a   1.000
_cell.length_b   1.000
_cell.length_c   1.000
_cell.angle_alpha   90.00
_cell.angle_beta   90.00
_cell.angle_gamma   90.00
#
_symmetry.space_group_name_H-M   'P 1'
#
loop_
_entity.id
_entity.type
_entity.pdbx_description
1 polymer ?
#
loop_
_entity_poly.entity_id
_entity_poly.type
_entity_poly.pdbx_seq_one_letter_code
_entity_poly.pdbx_strand_id
1 'polypeptide(L)'
;MKKATIVGATGFGGLGLIEIILRHPGLEIKQLVARKDAGRPVSDVYPHLKGFCDLPVYTPEEIDYSGIDIAFFSTPDRAGMTLITEFHKRNIPVIDFSGDFRFRTLEDYAVYARNKGMEDTHLSAELLPKAVYGLPEKYADEIRKAKIVGNSGCFAICMTLGLLPAVEAGILGSETIVCDGKTGVSGAGKSSGEANLYPQRHENVNTYREGKHQHLVEVENILNRAGGKNVRILFVPQIVPLNRGILVTSYLDIKKGHDTAAILKLYREYYRAKPFVAITDRSPNTAEVRGSNRCLIRPLVDERTGKLLVISAIDNLVKGQAGNAIQCANLMLGFDETTGLAIPAFYP
;
A
#
# COMPACT_ATOMS: atom_id res chain seq x y z
N MET A 1 22.54 11.84 7.30
CA MET A 1 21.27 11.28 6.82
C MET A 1 21.20 9.81 7.22
N LYS A 2 20.01 9.23 7.35
CA LYS A 2 19.81 7.80 7.60
C LYS A 2 19.98 7.02 6.31
N LYS A 3 20.70 5.90 6.36
CA LYS A 3 21.09 5.11 5.19
C LYS A 3 20.08 4.01 4.88
N ALA A 4 19.49 4.07 3.70
CA ALA A 4 18.49 3.13 3.21
C ALA A 4 19.09 2.15 2.18
N THR A 5 18.78 0.86 2.32
CA THR A 5 19.05 -0.15 1.29
C THR A 5 17.72 -0.55 0.65
N ILE A 6 17.68 -0.61 -0.71
CA ILE A 6 16.50 -0.98 -1.46
C ILE A 6 16.76 -2.33 -2.15
N VAL A 7 16.07 -3.37 -1.71
CA VAL A 7 16.06 -4.69 -2.33
C VAL A 7 14.86 -4.79 -3.28
N GLY A 8 15.10 -5.16 -4.52
CA GLY A 8 14.12 -5.06 -5.61
C GLY A 8 14.12 -3.68 -6.29
N ALA A 9 15.27 -3.02 -6.32
CA ALA A 9 15.44 -1.63 -6.79
C ALA A 9 15.00 -1.38 -8.24
N THR A 10 14.99 -2.39 -9.09
CA THR A 10 14.65 -2.26 -10.53
C THR A 10 13.19 -2.54 -10.85
N GLY A 11 12.34 -2.79 -9.84
CA GLY A 11 10.87 -2.83 -9.95
C GLY A 11 10.24 -1.43 -9.79
N PHE A 12 8.92 -1.30 -10.06
CA PHE A 12 8.21 -0.01 -9.89
C PHE A 12 8.17 0.46 -8.43
N GLY A 13 8.08 -0.44 -7.46
CA GLY A 13 8.15 -0.07 -6.05
C GLY A 13 9.54 0.43 -5.64
N GLY A 14 10.61 -0.23 -6.14
CA GLY A 14 11.99 0.23 -5.95
C GLY A 14 12.24 1.59 -6.61
N LEU A 15 11.76 1.78 -7.83
CA LEU A 15 11.81 3.09 -8.52
C LEU A 15 11.12 4.19 -7.69
N GLY A 16 9.90 3.94 -7.22
CA GLY A 16 9.17 4.91 -6.39
C GLY A 16 9.92 5.27 -5.11
N LEU A 17 10.59 4.29 -4.47
CA LEU A 17 11.46 4.55 -3.31
C LEU A 17 12.66 5.43 -3.68
N ILE A 18 13.35 5.12 -4.77
CA ILE A 18 14.49 5.92 -5.26
C ILE A 18 14.05 7.37 -5.46
N GLU A 19 12.96 7.60 -6.23
CA GLU A 19 12.45 8.93 -6.53
C GLU A 19 12.05 9.73 -5.28
N ILE A 20 11.51 9.08 -4.26
CA ILE A 20 11.14 9.75 -3.01
C ILE A 20 12.38 10.01 -2.14
N ILE A 21 13.27 9.04 -1.99
CA ILE A 21 14.47 9.17 -1.15
C ILE A 21 15.41 10.24 -1.69
N LEU A 22 15.57 10.38 -3.01
CA LEU A 22 16.37 11.46 -3.63
C LEU A 22 15.91 12.88 -3.23
N ARG A 23 14.68 13.03 -2.80
CA ARG A 23 14.09 14.30 -2.34
C ARG A 23 13.88 14.36 -0.84
N HIS A 24 14.19 13.28 -0.13
CA HIS A 24 13.95 13.17 1.31
C HIS A 24 15.08 13.82 2.11
N PRO A 25 14.80 14.81 2.99
CA PRO A 25 15.87 15.56 3.67
C PRO A 25 16.64 14.74 4.72
N GLY A 26 16.10 13.61 5.18
CA GLY A 26 16.68 12.78 6.24
C GLY A 26 17.15 11.40 5.81
N LEU A 27 16.86 10.97 4.56
CA LEU A 27 17.25 9.66 4.02
C LEU A 27 18.24 9.82 2.87
N GLU A 28 19.15 8.85 2.76
CA GLU A 28 20.02 8.67 1.60
C GLU A 28 20.04 7.21 1.17
N ILE A 29 20.24 6.98 -0.13
CA ILE A 29 20.38 5.61 -0.66
C ILE A 29 21.80 5.12 -0.41
N LYS A 30 21.95 4.08 0.41
CA LYS A 30 23.25 3.41 0.60
C LYS A 30 23.50 2.41 -0.52
N GLN A 31 22.51 1.57 -0.85
CA GLN A 31 22.70 0.47 -1.77
C GLN A 31 21.40 0.11 -2.49
N LEU A 32 21.53 -0.18 -3.78
CA LEU A 32 20.46 -0.69 -4.64
C LEU A 32 20.74 -2.17 -4.93
N VAL A 33 19.77 -3.03 -4.67
CA VAL A 33 19.94 -4.48 -4.79
C VAL A 33 18.84 -5.06 -5.68
N ALA A 34 19.23 -5.86 -6.68
CA ALA A 34 18.31 -6.67 -7.49
C ALA A 34 19.07 -7.79 -8.18
N ARG A 35 18.42 -8.93 -8.43
CA ARG A 35 19.02 -10.02 -9.24
C ARG A 35 19.08 -9.66 -10.72
N LYS A 36 17.99 -9.06 -11.22
CA LYS A 36 17.96 -8.54 -12.58
C LYS A 36 18.65 -7.18 -12.61
N ASP A 37 19.39 -6.91 -13.68
CA ASP A 37 20.12 -5.67 -13.91
C ASP A 37 21.31 -5.41 -12.95
N ALA A 38 21.76 -6.41 -12.18
CA ALA A 38 22.97 -6.29 -11.36
C ALA A 38 24.22 -5.96 -12.20
N GLY A 39 25.16 -5.22 -11.61
CA GLY A 39 26.37 -4.74 -12.27
C GLY A 39 26.20 -3.49 -13.15
N ARG A 40 24.97 -2.99 -13.32
CA ARG A 40 24.67 -1.78 -14.12
C ARG A 40 24.25 -0.63 -13.22
N PRO A 41 24.51 0.63 -13.59
CA PRO A 41 23.87 1.78 -12.93
C PRO A 41 22.35 1.72 -13.06
N VAL A 42 21.62 2.14 -12.00
CA VAL A 42 20.16 2.19 -12.05
C VAL A 42 19.64 3.17 -13.11
N SER A 43 20.43 4.18 -13.45
CA SER A 43 20.13 5.12 -14.55
C SER A 43 20.17 4.50 -15.94
N ASP A 44 20.81 3.33 -16.12
CA ASP A 44 20.70 2.58 -17.38
C ASP A 44 19.38 1.80 -17.47
N VAL A 45 18.79 1.45 -16.33
CA VAL A 45 17.48 0.79 -16.24
C VAL A 45 16.34 1.83 -16.35
N TYR A 46 16.56 3.00 -15.78
CA TYR A 46 15.64 4.13 -15.72
C TYR A 46 16.35 5.42 -16.17
N PRO A 47 16.38 5.72 -17.49
CA PRO A 47 17.18 6.83 -18.04
C PRO A 47 16.89 8.22 -17.45
N HIS A 48 15.67 8.46 -16.95
CA HIS A 48 15.32 9.74 -16.30
C HIS A 48 16.04 9.95 -14.95
N LEU A 49 16.68 8.93 -14.39
CA LEU A 49 17.51 9.05 -13.18
C LEU A 49 18.95 9.47 -13.47
N LYS A 50 19.34 9.61 -14.75
CA LYS A 50 20.70 9.97 -15.15
C LYS A 50 21.10 11.33 -14.55
N GLY A 51 22.23 11.34 -13.82
CA GLY A 51 22.70 12.52 -13.10
C GLY A 51 22.01 12.82 -11.77
N PHE A 52 20.95 12.07 -11.42
CA PHE A 52 20.31 12.14 -10.11
C PHE A 52 20.66 10.91 -9.24
N CYS A 53 20.70 9.73 -9.84
CA CYS A 53 21.08 8.50 -9.18
C CYS A 53 21.73 7.56 -10.19
N ASP A 54 23.05 7.54 -10.21
CA ASP A 54 23.86 6.66 -11.05
C ASP A 54 24.47 5.50 -10.24
N LEU A 55 23.91 5.17 -9.08
CA LEU A 55 24.37 4.08 -8.21
C LEU A 55 24.29 2.73 -8.95
N PRO A 56 25.30 1.85 -8.78
CA PRO A 56 25.25 0.50 -9.30
C PRO A 56 24.18 -0.34 -8.58
N VAL A 57 23.61 -1.27 -9.31
CA VAL A 57 22.73 -2.31 -8.75
C VAL A 57 23.57 -3.51 -8.38
N TYR A 58 23.49 -3.96 -7.15
CA TYR A 58 24.20 -5.12 -6.61
C TYR A 58 23.32 -6.37 -6.59
N THR A 59 23.90 -7.54 -6.50
CA THR A 59 23.17 -8.78 -6.22
C THR A 59 22.87 -8.89 -4.72
N PRO A 60 21.92 -9.74 -4.29
CA PRO A 60 21.69 -9.99 -2.86
C PRO A 60 22.90 -10.52 -2.10
N GLU A 61 23.79 -11.22 -2.76
CA GLU A 61 25.03 -11.79 -2.23
C GLU A 61 26.10 -10.73 -1.92
N GLU A 62 25.98 -9.55 -2.55
CA GLU A 62 26.91 -8.40 -2.40
C GLU A 62 26.41 -7.36 -1.38
N ILE A 63 25.40 -7.67 -0.58
CA ILE A 63 24.87 -6.73 0.40
C ILE A 63 25.92 -6.44 1.48
N ASP A 64 26.32 -5.16 1.58
CA ASP A 64 27.06 -4.65 2.73
C ASP A 64 26.10 -4.19 3.81
N TYR A 65 25.96 -4.98 4.86
CA TYR A 65 25.06 -4.71 5.99
C TYR A 65 25.55 -3.60 6.91
N SER A 66 26.81 -3.16 6.81
CA SER A 66 27.40 -2.16 7.71
C SER A 66 26.70 -0.81 7.57
N GLY A 67 26.28 -0.18 8.67
CA GLY A 67 25.72 1.16 8.67
C GLY A 67 24.38 1.32 7.91
N ILE A 68 23.63 0.23 7.68
CA ILE A 68 22.24 0.34 7.19
C ILE A 68 21.33 0.73 8.35
N ASP A 69 20.60 1.84 8.22
CA ASP A 69 19.61 2.27 9.21
C ASP A 69 18.22 1.67 8.93
N ILE A 70 17.88 1.40 7.67
CA ILE A 70 16.61 0.78 7.25
C ILE A 70 16.75 0.07 5.90
N ALA A 71 15.99 -1.00 5.70
CA ALA A 71 15.90 -1.71 4.43
C ALA A 71 14.46 -1.78 3.92
N PHE A 72 14.29 -1.57 2.62
CA PHE A 72 13.03 -1.73 1.90
C PHE A 72 13.10 -2.94 0.98
N PHE A 73 12.12 -3.82 1.07
CA PHE A 73 12.00 -5.00 0.24
C PHE A 73 10.85 -4.83 -0.75
N SER A 74 11.16 -4.35 -1.95
CA SER A 74 10.20 -4.26 -3.08
C SER A 74 10.33 -5.49 -3.99
N THR A 75 10.34 -6.66 -3.37
CA THR A 75 10.48 -7.96 -4.03
C THR A 75 9.12 -8.63 -4.25
N PRO A 76 9.01 -9.58 -5.20
CA PRO A 76 7.85 -10.46 -5.26
C PRO A 76 7.69 -11.26 -3.95
N ASP A 77 6.44 -11.73 -3.70
CA ASP A 77 6.18 -12.61 -2.57
C ASP A 77 7.15 -13.80 -2.56
N ARG A 78 7.47 -14.26 -1.35
CA ARG A 78 8.40 -15.35 -1.02
C ARG A 78 9.89 -15.04 -1.32
N ALA A 79 10.18 -14.09 -2.20
CA ALA A 79 11.58 -13.80 -2.60
C ALA A 79 12.39 -13.13 -1.49
N GLY A 80 11.76 -12.39 -0.60
CA GLY A 80 12.42 -11.67 0.49
C GLY A 80 12.47 -12.40 1.83
N MET A 81 11.66 -13.44 2.04
CA MET A 81 11.45 -14.06 3.37
C MET A 81 12.74 -14.39 4.12
N THR A 82 13.65 -15.16 3.52
CA THR A 82 14.91 -15.57 4.15
C THR A 82 15.89 -14.43 4.31
N LEU A 83 15.93 -13.52 3.34
CA LEU A 83 16.82 -12.36 3.40
C LEU A 83 16.39 -11.37 4.48
N ILE A 84 15.09 -11.15 4.66
CA ILE A 84 14.55 -10.32 5.76
C ILE A 84 14.97 -10.87 7.13
N THR A 85 15.03 -12.20 7.28
CA THR A 85 15.55 -12.84 8.50
C THR A 85 17.00 -12.43 8.78
N GLU A 86 17.85 -12.30 7.76
CA GLU A 86 19.24 -11.86 7.91
C GLU A 86 19.36 -10.38 8.37
N PHE A 87 18.49 -9.50 7.87
CA PHE A 87 18.41 -8.11 8.34
C PHE A 87 17.90 -8.05 9.78
N HIS A 88 16.88 -8.84 10.11
CA HIS A 88 16.31 -8.89 11.46
C HIS A 88 17.33 -9.37 12.49
N LYS A 89 18.12 -10.42 12.18
CA LYS A 89 19.21 -10.90 13.06
C LYS A 89 20.25 -9.81 13.36
N ARG A 90 20.45 -8.88 12.43
CA ARG A 90 21.37 -7.74 12.59
C ARG A 90 20.71 -6.50 13.19
N ASN A 91 19.47 -6.64 13.68
CA ASN A 91 18.67 -5.55 14.24
C ASN A 91 18.43 -4.37 13.26
N ILE A 92 18.48 -4.63 11.94
CA ILE A 92 18.19 -3.65 10.90
C ILE A 92 16.67 -3.63 10.67
N PRO A 93 16.00 -2.49 10.80
CA PRO A 93 14.59 -2.35 10.52
C PRO A 93 14.26 -2.61 9.05
N VAL A 94 13.13 -3.27 8.80
CA VAL A 94 12.72 -3.69 7.45
C VAL A 94 11.29 -3.25 7.16
N ILE A 95 11.04 -2.79 5.93
CA ILE A 95 9.71 -2.61 5.37
C ILE A 95 9.57 -3.49 4.13
N ASP A 96 8.64 -4.44 4.20
CA ASP A 96 8.39 -5.42 3.15
C ASP A 96 7.14 -5.06 2.33
N PHE A 97 7.25 -5.00 1.00
CA PHE A 97 6.16 -4.67 0.09
C PHE A 97 5.36 -5.90 -0.35
N SER A 98 5.91 -7.09 -0.14
CA SER A 98 5.22 -8.34 -0.44
C SER A 98 4.07 -8.61 0.55
N GLY A 99 3.32 -9.68 0.34
CA GLY A 99 2.31 -10.13 1.31
C GLY A 99 2.91 -10.91 2.47
N ASP A 100 4.20 -11.21 2.45
CA ASP A 100 4.83 -12.17 3.34
C ASP A 100 4.75 -11.78 4.82
N PHE A 101 4.89 -10.49 5.14
CA PHE A 101 4.88 -10.00 6.52
C PHE A 101 3.68 -9.09 6.85
N ARG A 102 2.58 -9.17 6.08
CA ARG A 102 1.34 -8.42 6.36
C ARG A 102 0.45 -9.07 7.43
N PHE A 103 0.70 -10.33 7.74
CA PHE A 103 -0.14 -11.14 8.63
C PHE A 103 0.64 -11.51 9.90
N ARG A 104 -0.07 -11.62 11.01
CA ARG A 104 0.53 -12.01 12.29
C ARG A 104 0.52 -13.52 12.54
N THR A 105 -0.28 -14.25 11.76
CA THR A 105 -0.46 -15.70 11.91
C THR A 105 -0.19 -16.42 10.60
N LEU A 106 0.28 -17.65 10.69
CA LEU A 106 0.48 -18.49 9.52
C LEU A 106 -0.85 -18.82 8.83
N GLU A 107 -1.94 -18.91 9.60
CA GLU A 107 -3.28 -19.17 9.07
C GLU A 107 -3.75 -18.05 8.13
N ASP A 108 -3.66 -16.78 8.56
CA ASP A 108 -4.01 -15.62 7.73
C ASP A 108 -3.13 -15.54 6.48
N TYR A 109 -1.81 -15.79 6.62
CA TYR A 109 -0.88 -15.84 5.49
C TYR A 109 -1.27 -16.94 4.50
N ALA A 110 -1.63 -18.13 4.99
CA ALA A 110 -2.02 -19.27 4.16
C ALA A 110 -3.28 -18.96 3.32
N VAL A 111 -4.25 -18.23 3.88
CA VAL A 111 -5.42 -17.77 3.10
C VAL A 111 -4.99 -16.80 2.00
N TYR A 112 -4.12 -15.83 2.31
CA TYR A 112 -3.55 -14.90 1.32
C TYR A 112 -2.82 -15.66 0.19
N ALA A 113 -1.94 -16.59 0.55
CA ALA A 113 -1.15 -17.37 -0.39
C ALA A 113 -2.03 -18.19 -1.34
N ARG A 114 -3.03 -18.91 -0.79
CA ARG A 114 -4.00 -19.67 -1.60
C ARG A 114 -4.80 -18.77 -2.55
N ASN A 115 -5.27 -17.60 -2.11
CA ASN A 115 -5.99 -16.64 -2.96
C ASN A 115 -5.11 -16.13 -4.12
N LYS A 116 -3.79 -16.20 -3.95
CA LYS A 116 -2.82 -15.80 -4.98
C LYS A 116 -2.33 -16.96 -5.84
N GLY A 117 -2.69 -18.19 -5.50
CA GLY A 117 -2.22 -19.40 -6.18
C GLY A 117 -0.77 -19.75 -5.86
N MET A 118 -0.31 -19.41 -4.66
CA MET A 118 1.04 -19.72 -4.15
C MET A 118 0.99 -20.82 -3.10
N GLU A 119 2.16 -21.40 -2.82
CA GLU A 119 2.34 -22.27 -1.65
C GLU A 119 2.04 -21.50 -0.36
N ASP A 120 1.33 -22.12 0.57
CA ASP A 120 0.89 -21.55 1.83
C ASP A 120 1.89 -21.74 2.99
N THR A 121 3.07 -22.29 2.72
CA THR A 121 4.19 -22.36 3.67
C THR A 121 4.94 -21.05 3.74
N HIS A 122 5.33 -20.62 4.96
CA HIS A 122 6.12 -19.41 5.19
C HIS A 122 7.53 -19.78 5.68
N LEU A 123 8.57 -19.33 4.95
CA LEU A 123 9.97 -19.71 5.23
C LEU A 123 10.55 -19.06 6.51
N SER A 124 9.87 -18.08 7.07
CA SER A 124 10.26 -17.35 8.29
C SER A 124 9.04 -17.09 9.17
N ALA A 125 8.21 -18.13 9.39
CA ALA A 125 6.95 -18.03 10.12
C ALA A 125 7.11 -17.50 11.55
N GLU A 126 8.26 -17.73 12.19
CA GLU A 126 8.62 -17.25 13.53
C GLU A 126 8.70 -15.71 13.63
N LEU A 127 8.80 -15.03 12.49
CA LEU A 127 8.81 -13.57 12.43
C LEU A 127 7.43 -12.94 12.26
N LEU A 128 6.41 -13.71 11.84
CA LEU A 128 5.06 -13.19 11.62
C LEU A 128 4.47 -12.49 12.86
N PRO A 129 4.58 -13.02 14.10
CA PRO A 129 4.07 -12.33 15.28
C PRO A 129 4.77 -11.01 15.60
N LYS A 130 6.00 -10.82 15.08
CA LYS A 130 6.81 -9.60 15.28
C LYS A 130 6.55 -8.54 14.21
N ALA A 131 5.89 -8.90 13.12
CA ALA A 131 5.58 -7.98 12.04
C ALA A 131 4.38 -7.08 12.39
N VAL A 132 4.46 -5.82 12.00
CA VAL A 132 3.38 -4.84 12.14
C VAL A 132 2.83 -4.52 10.76
N TYR A 133 1.51 -4.45 10.66
CA TYR A 133 0.85 -4.07 9.41
C TYR A 133 1.06 -2.58 9.11
N GLY A 134 1.60 -2.29 7.93
CA GLY A 134 2.02 -0.95 7.52
C GLY A 134 0.88 -0.05 7.06
N LEU A 135 -0.01 0.34 7.97
CA LEU A 135 -1.04 1.36 7.77
C LEU A 135 -0.87 2.45 8.83
N PRO A 136 -0.06 3.51 8.58
CA PRO A 136 0.25 4.55 9.56
C PRO A 136 -0.97 5.25 10.15
N GLU A 137 -2.02 5.42 9.39
CA GLU A 137 -3.27 6.04 9.85
C GLU A 137 -3.93 5.27 10.99
N LYS A 138 -3.67 3.97 11.11
CA LYS A 138 -4.22 3.11 12.15
C LYS A 138 -3.19 2.66 13.18
N TYR A 139 -1.97 2.34 12.76
CA TYR A 139 -0.98 1.63 13.57
C TYR A 139 0.31 2.42 13.80
N ALA A 140 0.25 3.77 13.82
CA ALA A 140 1.43 4.64 13.95
C ALA A 140 2.30 4.29 15.16
N ASP A 141 1.69 4.01 16.33
CA ASP A 141 2.43 3.74 17.57
C ASP A 141 3.13 2.38 17.56
N GLU A 142 2.50 1.36 16.94
CA GLU A 142 3.12 0.05 16.75
C GLU A 142 4.25 0.14 15.70
N ILE A 143 4.04 0.88 14.61
CA ILE A 143 5.03 1.07 13.54
C ILE A 143 6.29 1.76 14.10
N ARG A 144 6.15 2.76 14.96
CA ARG A 144 7.32 3.42 15.61
C ARG A 144 8.24 2.46 16.36
N LYS A 145 7.68 1.38 16.88
CA LYS A 145 8.40 0.39 17.70
C LYS A 145 8.80 -0.86 16.90
N ALA A 146 8.31 -0.97 15.68
CA ALA A 146 8.47 -2.16 14.87
C ALA A 146 9.90 -2.32 14.32
N LYS A 147 10.31 -3.57 14.14
CA LYS A 147 11.52 -3.95 13.39
C LYS A 147 11.18 -4.54 12.03
N ILE A 148 9.97 -5.02 11.86
CA ILE A 148 9.45 -5.52 10.57
C ILE A 148 8.08 -4.88 10.36
N VAL A 149 7.92 -4.23 9.23
CA VAL A 149 6.63 -3.68 8.78
C VAL A 149 6.26 -4.31 7.45
N GLY A 150 5.12 -5.00 7.41
CA GLY A 150 4.52 -5.45 6.15
C GLY A 150 3.72 -4.31 5.52
N ASN A 151 4.26 -3.68 4.48
CA ASN A 151 3.61 -2.56 3.80
C ASN A 151 2.30 -3.00 3.15
N SER A 152 1.23 -2.28 3.41
CA SER A 152 -0.13 -2.64 2.98
C SER A 152 -0.26 -2.74 1.46
N GLY A 153 -1.17 -3.60 0.98
CA GLY A 153 -1.52 -3.67 -0.44
C GLY A 153 -2.29 -2.42 -0.91
N CYS A 154 -2.11 -2.02 -2.17
CA CYS A 154 -2.65 -0.76 -2.68
C CYS A 154 -4.19 -0.66 -2.59
N PHE A 155 -4.92 -1.69 -3.01
CA PHE A 155 -6.37 -1.74 -2.81
C PHE A 155 -6.76 -1.87 -1.34
N ALA A 156 -5.96 -2.59 -0.54
CA ALA A 156 -6.22 -2.72 0.88
C ALA A 156 -6.15 -1.37 1.60
N ILE A 157 -5.16 -0.53 1.29
CA ILE A 157 -5.08 0.84 1.82
C ILE A 157 -6.34 1.64 1.43
N CYS A 158 -6.69 1.64 0.14
CA CYS A 158 -7.80 2.43 -0.38
C CYS A 158 -9.14 2.03 0.25
N MET A 159 -9.43 0.73 0.31
CA MET A 159 -10.65 0.19 0.93
C MET A 159 -10.67 0.43 2.44
N THR A 160 -9.58 0.08 3.12
CA THR A 160 -9.52 0.18 4.59
C THR A 160 -9.70 1.62 5.06
N LEU A 161 -8.99 2.58 4.46
CA LEU A 161 -9.15 3.99 4.82
C LEU A 161 -10.57 4.50 4.53
N GLY A 162 -11.21 4.03 3.48
CA GLY A 162 -12.60 4.37 3.20
C GLY A 162 -13.59 3.80 4.24
N LEU A 163 -13.33 2.61 4.76
CA LEU A 163 -14.30 1.85 5.56
C LEU A 163 -14.12 1.98 7.08
N LEU A 164 -12.90 2.22 7.57
CA LEU A 164 -12.60 2.26 9.00
C LEU A 164 -13.53 3.16 9.83
N PRO A 165 -13.84 4.42 9.43
CA PRO A 165 -14.68 5.27 10.27
C PRO A 165 -16.08 4.70 10.50
N ALA A 166 -16.70 4.13 9.47
CA ALA A 166 -18.03 3.54 9.57
C ALA A 166 -18.04 2.26 10.43
N VAL A 167 -16.98 1.44 10.30
CA VAL A 167 -16.82 0.20 11.08
C VAL A 167 -16.58 0.50 12.55
N GLU A 168 -15.65 1.39 12.88
CA GLU A 168 -15.32 1.74 14.27
C GLU A 168 -16.45 2.48 14.99
N ALA A 169 -17.22 3.28 14.25
CA ALA A 169 -18.42 3.90 14.79
C ALA A 169 -19.58 2.91 15.03
N GLY A 170 -19.45 1.65 14.56
CA GLY A 170 -20.46 0.62 14.75
C GLY A 170 -21.78 0.89 14.01
N ILE A 171 -21.74 1.67 12.92
CA ILE A 171 -22.94 2.07 12.18
C ILE A 171 -23.37 1.10 11.08
N LEU A 172 -22.62 0.02 10.85
CA LEU A 172 -22.97 -0.99 9.84
C LEU A 172 -24.33 -1.63 10.15
N GLY A 173 -25.15 -1.76 9.12
CA GLY A 173 -26.44 -2.47 9.14
C GLY A 173 -26.35 -3.91 8.61
N SER A 174 -25.23 -4.25 7.94
CA SER A 174 -24.95 -5.60 7.38
C SER A 174 -23.47 -5.92 7.56
N GLU A 175 -23.14 -7.21 7.62
CA GLU A 175 -21.77 -7.71 7.67
C GLU A 175 -21.09 -7.68 6.28
N THR A 176 -21.86 -7.66 5.19
CA THR A 176 -21.34 -7.64 3.83
C THR A 176 -21.22 -6.22 3.29
N ILE A 177 -20.03 -5.84 2.87
CA ILE A 177 -19.74 -4.58 2.18
C ILE A 177 -19.36 -4.90 0.74
N VAL A 178 -19.99 -4.23 -0.21
CA VAL A 178 -19.63 -4.33 -1.63
C VAL A 178 -18.61 -3.27 -1.98
N CYS A 179 -17.51 -3.66 -2.60
CA CYS A 179 -16.47 -2.76 -3.07
C CYS A 179 -16.22 -2.98 -4.57
N ASP A 180 -16.32 -1.92 -5.34
CA ASP A 180 -16.04 -1.87 -6.77
C ASP A 180 -14.76 -1.02 -6.98
N GLY A 181 -13.66 -1.66 -7.40
CA GLY A 181 -12.34 -1.03 -7.45
C GLY A 181 -11.75 -0.95 -8.84
N LYS A 182 -11.44 0.27 -9.31
CA LYS A 182 -10.74 0.53 -10.56
C LYS A 182 -9.26 0.78 -10.28
N THR A 183 -8.37 0.18 -11.09
CA THR A 183 -6.91 0.39 -11.00
C THR A 183 -6.26 0.58 -12.36
N GLY A 184 -5.21 1.37 -12.38
CA GLY A 184 -4.32 1.48 -13.53
C GLY A 184 -3.41 0.26 -13.69
N VAL A 185 -2.88 0.07 -14.90
CA VAL A 185 -2.06 -1.10 -15.28
C VAL A 185 -0.75 -1.23 -14.50
N SER A 186 -0.19 -0.14 -13.99
CA SER A 186 1.06 -0.17 -13.21
C SER A 186 0.96 -0.98 -11.91
N GLY A 187 -0.26 -1.27 -11.44
CA GLY A 187 -0.51 -2.13 -10.29
C GLY A 187 -0.05 -3.59 -10.48
N ALA A 188 0.10 -4.04 -11.72
CA ALA A 188 0.64 -5.35 -12.06
C ALA A 188 2.20 -5.43 -11.98
N GLY A 189 2.87 -4.32 -11.75
CA GLY A 189 4.33 -4.23 -11.72
C GLY A 189 4.95 -4.06 -13.12
N LYS A 190 6.29 -4.13 -13.18
CA LYS A 190 7.08 -3.94 -14.41
C LYS A 190 7.09 -5.16 -15.34
N SER A 191 6.67 -6.33 -14.86
CA SER A 191 6.66 -7.54 -15.68
C SER A 191 5.64 -7.42 -16.82
N SER A 192 6.09 -7.68 -18.05
CA SER A 192 5.22 -7.72 -19.21
C SER A 192 4.38 -8.99 -19.19
N GLY A 193 3.09 -8.86 -18.94
CA GLY A 193 2.12 -9.91 -19.22
C GLY A 193 1.26 -9.49 -20.41
N GLU A 194 0.70 -10.44 -21.17
CA GLU A 194 -0.15 -10.17 -22.32
C GLU A 194 -1.26 -9.16 -21.98
N ALA A 195 -1.89 -9.34 -20.82
CA ALA A 195 -2.94 -8.45 -20.33
C ALA A 195 -2.51 -6.98 -20.11
N ASN A 196 -1.21 -6.69 -20.07
CA ASN A 196 -0.67 -5.35 -19.84
C ASN A 196 -0.14 -4.69 -21.13
N LEU A 197 -0.19 -5.39 -22.27
CA LEU A 197 0.22 -4.84 -23.54
C LEU A 197 -0.74 -3.72 -23.98
N TYR A 198 -0.19 -2.67 -24.59
CA TYR A 198 -0.97 -1.51 -25.03
C TYR A 198 -2.23 -1.87 -25.85
N PRO A 199 -2.19 -2.77 -26.87
CA PRO A 199 -3.37 -3.13 -27.63
C PRO A 199 -4.46 -3.84 -26.81
N GLN A 200 -4.07 -4.50 -25.71
CA GLN A 200 -5.00 -5.18 -24.80
C GLN A 200 -5.60 -4.23 -23.75
N ARG A 201 -4.96 -3.09 -23.51
CA ARG A 201 -5.36 -2.12 -22.48
C ARG A 201 -6.02 -0.86 -23.00
N HIS A 202 -5.66 -0.43 -24.20
CA HIS A 202 -6.25 0.75 -24.80
C HIS A 202 -7.75 0.53 -25.04
N GLU A 203 -8.59 1.44 -24.55
CA GLU A 203 -10.06 1.39 -24.66
C GLU A 203 -10.72 0.11 -24.10
N ASN A 204 -10.03 -0.61 -23.19
CA ASN A 204 -10.50 -1.87 -22.62
C ASN A 204 -10.57 -1.83 -21.09
N VAL A 205 -11.70 -2.25 -20.55
CA VAL A 205 -11.95 -2.44 -19.11
C VAL A 205 -12.33 -3.89 -18.87
N ASN A 206 -11.68 -4.54 -17.90
CA ASN A 206 -12.06 -5.89 -17.50
C ASN A 206 -11.92 -6.09 -15.99
N THR A 207 -12.70 -6.99 -15.45
CA THR A 207 -12.57 -7.48 -14.09
C THR A 207 -11.49 -8.56 -13.98
N TYR A 208 -11.01 -8.84 -12.77
CA TYR A 208 -10.11 -9.94 -12.50
C TYR A 208 -10.20 -10.37 -11.02
N ARG A 209 -10.01 -11.66 -10.74
CA ARG A 209 -10.02 -12.23 -9.38
C ARG A 209 -11.24 -11.82 -8.54
N GLU A 210 -12.40 -11.79 -9.13
CA GLU A 210 -13.67 -11.42 -8.48
C GLU A 210 -13.92 -12.31 -7.26
N GLY A 211 -14.16 -11.70 -6.12
CA GLY A 211 -14.37 -12.39 -4.84
C GLY A 211 -13.18 -13.21 -4.31
N LYS A 212 -12.03 -13.20 -5.00
CA LYS A 212 -10.82 -13.98 -4.64
C LYS A 212 -9.54 -13.14 -4.65
N HIS A 213 -9.67 -11.82 -4.63
CA HIS A 213 -8.49 -10.95 -4.62
C HIS A 213 -7.71 -11.09 -3.32
N GLN A 214 -6.38 -11.18 -3.42
CA GLN A 214 -5.50 -11.41 -2.26
C GLN A 214 -5.60 -10.36 -1.15
N HIS A 215 -5.97 -9.10 -1.48
CA HIS A 215 -6.11 -8.03 -0.49
C HIS A 215 -7.37 -8.17 0.39
N LEU A 216 -8.31 -9.08 0.08
CA LEU A 216 -9.52 -9.30 0.89
C LEU A 216 -9.17 -9.67 2.33
N VAL A 217 -8.23 -10.62 2.50
CA VAL A 217 -7.80 -11.08 3.83
C VAL A 217 -7.22 -9.92 4.66
N GLU A 218 -6.46 -9.02 4.03
CA GLU A 218 -5.92 -7.83 4.70
C GLU A 218 -7.04 -6.94 5.22
N VAL A 219 -7.97 -6.56 4.34
CA VAL A 219 -9.07 -5.63 4.66
C VAL A 219 -9.98 -6.22 5.73
N GLU A 220 -10.44 -7.46 5.54
CA GLU A 220 -11.34 -8.13 6.49
C GLU A 220 -10.69 -8.27 7.87
N ASN A 221 -9.42 -8.66 7.95
CA ASN A 221 -8.69 -8.77 9.22
C ASN A 221 -8.61 -7.43 9.95
N ILE A 222 -8.33 -6.34 9.24
CA ILE A 222 -8.22 -5.02 9.86
C ILE A 222 -9.58 -4.54 10.34
N LEU A 223 -10.61 -4.64 9.51
CA LEU A 223 -11.96 -4.17 9.84
C LEU A 223 -12.55 -4.99 11.00
N ASN A 224 -12.32 -6.30 11.03
CA ASN A 224 -12.80 -7.15 12.12
C ASN A 224 -12.09 -6.85 13.44
N ARG A 225 -10.79 -6.56 13.42
CA ARG A 225 -10.04 -6.10 14.60
C ARG A 225 -10.43 -4.68 15.04
N ALA A 226 -10.90 -3.85 14.12
CA ALA A 226 -11.33 -2.48 14.39
C ALA A 226 -12.75 -2.38 15.00
N GLY A 227 -13.42 -3.48 15.25
CA GLY A 227 -14.77 -3.52 15.84
C GLY A 227 -15.84 -4.07 14.90
N GLY A 228 -15.49 -4.45 13.68
CA GLY A 228 -16.35 -5.20 12.79
C GLY A 228 -16.61 -6.61 13.35
N LYS A 229 -17.85 -7.08 13.25
CA LYS A 229 -18.19 -8.47 13.59
C LYS A 229 -18.45 -9.21 12.28
N ASN A 230 -17.54 -10.11 11.91
CA ASN A 230 -17.65 -10.92 10.69
C ASN A 230 -17.81 -10.11 9.39
N VAL A 231 -17.22 -8.91 9.32
CA VAL A 231 -17.26 -8.11 8.09
C VAL A 231 -16.64 -8.91 6.94
N ARG A 232 -17.36 -8.98 5.84
CA ARG A 232 -16.98 -9.63 4.58
C ARG A 232 -17.02 -8.62 3.45
N ILE A 233 -16.03 -8.68 2.58
CA ILE A 233 -15.93 -7.78 1.43
C ILE A 233 -16.25 -8.54 0.15
N LEU A 234 -17.34 -8.17 -0.52
CA LEU A 234 -17.55 -8.56 -1.91
C LEU A 234 -16.82 -7.58 -2.81
N PHE A 235 -15.66 -7.99 -3.33
CA PHE A 235 -14.79 -7.13 -4.10
C PHE A 235 -14.75 -7.49 -5.57
N VAL A 236 -14.96 -6.50 -6.43
CA VAL A 236 -14.85 -6.61 -7.89
C VAL A 236 -13.76 -5.64 -8.38
N PRO A 237 -12.50 -6.08 -8.48
CA PRO A 237 -11.44 -5.25 -9.04
C PRO A 237 -11.52 -5.19 -10.56
N GLN A 238 -11.25 -4.01 -11.12
CA GLN A 238 -11.24 -3.74 -12.54
C GLN A 238 -9.92 -3.09 -12.95
N ILE A 239 -9.35 -3.53 -14.05
CA ILE A 239 -8.26 -2.83 -14.71
C ILE A 239 -8.88 -1.90 -15.76
N VAL A 240 -8.54 -0.62 -15.66
CA VAL A 240 -9.02 0.42 -16.59
C VAL A 240 -7.85 1.00 -17.39
N PRO A 241 -8.08 1.66 -18.55
CA PRO A 241 -7.03 2.17 -19.42
C PRO A 241 -6.34 3.42 -18.81
N LEU A 242 -5.83 3.28 -17.60
CA LEU A 242 -5.01 4.27 -16.89
C LEU A 242 -3.64 3.68 -16.61
N ASN A 243 -2.61 4.52 -16.55
CA ASN A 243 -1.32 4.06 -16.07
C ASN A 243 -1.33 3.93 -14.54
N ARG A 244 -1.73 4.98 -13.82
CA ARG A 244 -1.68 5.07 -12.34
C ARG A 244 -3.02 5.52 -11.78
N GLY A 245 -3.30 5.10 -10.55
CA GLY A 245 -4.46 5.49 -9.78
C GLY A 245 -5.33 4.30 -9.38
N ILE A 246 -5.92 4.42 -8.21
CA ILE A 246 -6.98 3.54 -7.70
C ILE A 246 -8.17 4.41 -7.34
N LEU A 247 -9.36 3.99 -7.76
CA LEU A 247 -10.65 4.52 -7.32
C LEU A 247 -11.50 3.36 -6.83
N VAL A 248 -11.92 3.40 -5.57
CA VAL A 248 -12.85 2.40 -5.00
C VAL A 248 -14.15 3.07 -4.63
N THR A 249 -15.27 2.49 -5.07
CA THR A 249 -16.61 2.80 -4.57
C THR A 249 -17.09 1.67 -3.69
N SER A 250 -17.35 1.96 -2.42
CA SER A 250 -17.87 1.01 -1.46
C SER A 250 -19.32 1.32 -1.14
N TYR A 251 -20.15 0.28 -1.05
CA TYR A 251 -21.59 0.35 -0.79
C TYR A 251 -21.88 -0.36 0.53
N LEU A 252 -22.38 0.37 1.52
CA LEU A 252 -22.63 -0.14 2.86
C LEU A 252 -24.11 0.00 3.23
N ASP A 253 -24.67 -1.04 3.79
CA ASP A 253 -25.88 -0.91 4.57
C ASP A 253 -25.53 -0.29 5.92
N ILE A 254 -26.23 0.76 6.32
CA ILE A 254 -26.03 1.44 7.60
C ILE A 254 -27.31 1.47 8.44
N LYS A 255 -27.15 1.56 9.74
CA LYS A 255 -28.27 1.76 10.67
C LYS A 255 -28.99 3.07 10.35
N LYS A 256 -30.29 3.11 10.60
CA LYS A 256 -31.11 4.31 10.41
C LYS A 256 -30.64 5.47 11.29
N GLY A 257 -30.92 6.69 10.85
CA GLY A 257 -30.65 7.91 11.62
C GLY A 257 -29.33 8.60 11.28
N HIS A 258 -28.67 8.18 10.23
CA HIS A 258 -27.45 8.83 9.71
C HIS A 258 -27.75 9.50 8.36
N ASP A 259 -27.52 10.78 8.26
CA ASP A 259 -27.53 11.55 7.01
C ASP A 259 -26.10 11.84 6.53
N THR A 260 -25.98 12.43 5.35
CA THR A 260 -24.67 12.78 4.76
C THR A 260 -23.89 13.75 5.66
N ALA A 261 -24.54 14.70 6.33
CA ALA A 261 -23.86 15.68 7.19
C ALA A 261 -23.24 15.02 8.43
N ALA A 262 -23.98 14.13 9.09
CA ALA A 262 -23.49 13.35 10.23
C ALA A 262 -22.30 12.44 9.82
N ILE A 263 -22.40 11.78 8.69
CA ILE A 263 -21.31 10.93 8.17
C ILE A 263 -20.07 11.75 7.80
N LEU A 264 -20.22 12.89 7.12
CA LEU A 264 -19.09 13.78 6.82
C LEU A 264 -18.39 14.25 8.10
N LYS A 265 -19.17 14.62 9.12
CA LYS A 265 -18.62 15.01 10.43
C LYS A 265 -17.82 13.86 11.04
N LEU A 266 -18.39 12.63 11.09
CA LEU A 266 -17.73 11.44 11.61
C LEU A 266 -16.36 11.20 10.92
N TYR A 267 -16.33 11.23 9.59
CA TYR A 267 -15.10 10.97 8.82
C TYR A 267 -14.06 12.09 9.02
N ARG A 268 -14.47 13.37 9.06
CA ARG A 268 -13.58 14.50 9.32
C ARG A 268 -12.96 14.44 10.71
N GLU A 269 -13.74 14.08 11.73
CA GLU A 269 -13.25 13.92 13.09
C GLU A 269 -12.26 12.75 13.19
N TYR A 270 -12.59 11.63 12.58
CA TYR A 270 -11.73 10.43 12.56
C TYR A 270 -10.34 10.70 11.95
N TYR A 271 -10.30 11.42 10.84
CA TYR A 271 -9.05 11.69 10.10
C TYR A 271 -8.43 13.05 10.40
N ARG A 272 -8.92 13.81 11.39
CA ARG A 272 -8.43 15.16 11.70
C ARG A 272 -6.91 15.27 11.88
N ALA A 273 -6.29 14.26 12.49
CA ALA A 273 -4.85 14.20 12.76
C ALA A 273 -4.08 13.30 11.78
N LYS A 274 -4.66 12.97 10.61
CA LYS A 274 -4.04 12.09 9.62
C LYS A 274 -3.69 12.89 8.36
N PRO A 275 -2.43 13.33 8.21
CA PRO A 275 -2.05 14.37 7.24
C PRO A 275 -2.29 13.98 5.78
N PHE A 276 -2.30 12.69 5.48
CA PHE A 276 -2.47 12.20 4.11
C PHE A 276 -3.90 11.80 3.74
N VAL A 277 -4.85 11.86 4.68
CA VAL A 277 -6.26 11.58 4.39
C VAL A 277 -7.06 12.87 4.38
N ALA A 278 -7.79 13.13 3.30
CA ALA A 278 -8.68 14.28 3.20
C ALA A 278 -10.11 13.86 2.84
N ILE A 279 -11.06 14.37 3.61
CA ILE A 279 -12.49 14.17 3.37
C ILE A 279 -13.02 15.29 2.48
N THR A 280 -13.61 14.92 1.34
CA THR A 280 -14.04 15.85 0.30
C THR A 280 -15.55 15.96 0.24
N ASP A 281 -16.04 17.14 -0.18
CA ASP A 281 -17.49 17.41 -0.40
C ASP A 281 -17.93 17.04 -1.83
N ARG A 282 -17.00 16.74 -2.71
CA ARG A 282 -17.22 16.25 -4.07
C ARG A 282 -16.52 14.94 -4.30
N SER A 283 -16.96 14.18 -5.31
CA SER A 283 -16.31 12.92 -5.65
C SER A 283 -14.86 13.13 -6.09
N PRO A 284 -13.90 12.41 -5.49
CA PRO A 284 -12.51 12.48 -5.91
C PRO A 284 -12.30 11.79 -7.26
N ASN A 285 -11.22 12.15 -7.96
CA ASN A 285 -10.77 11.44 -9.14
C ASN A 285 -9.29 11.06 -9.04
N THR A 286 -8.84 10.14 -9.88
CA THR A 286 -7.47 9.61 -9.81
C THR A 286 -6.38 10.63 -10.16
N ALA A 287 -6.70 11.66 -10.97
CA ALA A 287 -5.74 12.71 -11.30
C ALA A 287 -5.40 13.59 -10.08
N GLU A 288 -6.35 13.75 -9.13
CA GLU A 288 -6.16 14.58 -7.92
C GLU A 288 -5.24 13.96 -6.88
N VAL A 289 -4.86 12.71 -7.05
CA VAL A 289 -3.97 11.98 -6.14
C VAL A 289 -2.68 11.51 -6.80
N ARG A 290 -2.59 11.59 -8.14
CA ARG A 290 -1.45 11.10 -8.92
C ARG A 290 -0.13 11.72 -8.49
N GLY A 291 0.86 10.89 -8.15
CA GLY A 291 2.19 11.30 -7.69
C GLY A 291 2.24 11.78 -6.24
N SER A 292 1.13 11.78 -5.51
CA SER A 292 1.06 12.24 -4.11
C SER A 292 0.78 11.08 -3.13
N ASN A 293 1.15 11.28 -1.86
CA ASN A 293 0.83 10.31 -0.79
C ASN A 293 -0.57 10.51 -0.20
N ARG A 294 -1.48 11.18 -0.93
CA ARG A 294 -2.82 11.49 -0.44
C ARG A 294 -3.82 10.36 -0.70
N CYS A 295 -4.76 10.20 0.24
CA CYS A 295 -6.00 9.48 0.07
C CYS A 295 -7.16 10.48 0.15
N LEU A 296 -7.95 10.60 -0.90
CA LEU A 296 -9.16 11.45 -0.91
C LEU A 296 -10.37 10.56 -0.71
N ILE A 297 -11.26 10.93 0.21
CA ILE A 297 -12.44 10.14 0.57
C ILE A 297 -13.68 11.01 0.54
N ARG A 298 -14.71 10.56 -0.16
CA ARG A 298 -16.07 11.14 -0.18
C ARG A 298 -17.06 10.15 0.39
N PRO A 299 -17.49 10.26 1.64
CA PRO A 299 -18.64 9.53 2.15
C PRO A 299 -19.93 10.31 1.89
N LEU A 300 -21.01 9.63 1.49
CA LEU A 300 -22.34 10.22 1.32
C LEU A 300 -23.43 9.16 1.49
N VAL A 301 -24.57 9.57 2.05
CA VAL A 301 -25.76 8.71 2.14
C VAL A 301 -26.66 9.00 0.94
N ASP A 302 -27.01 7.96 0.18
CA ASP A 302 -28.07 8.04 -0.83
C ASP A 302 -29.42 8.01 -0.10
N GLU A 303 -30.09 9.15 -0.01
CA GLU A 303 -31.36 9.32 0.71
C GLU A 303 -32.47 8.39 0.19
N ARG A 304 -32.46 8.05 -1.11
CA ARG A 304 -33.47 7.20 -1.74
C ARG A 304 -33.35 5.74 -1.33
N THR A 305 -32.11 5.24 -1.15
CA THR A 305 -31.84 3.83 -0.80
C THR A 305 -31.44 3.65 0.66
N GLY A 306 -31.06 4.71 1.36
CA GLY A 306 -30.53 4.67 2.72
C GLY A 306 -29.12 4.08 2.83
N LYS A 307 -28.43 3.84 1.70
CA LYS A 307 -27.08 3.27 1.70
C LYS A 307 -26.02 4.35 1.85
N LEU A 308 -24.97 4.01 2.59
CA LEU A 308 -23.74 4.80 2.60
C LEU A 308 -22.86 4.41 1.40
N LEU A 309 -22.53 5.39 0.60
CA LEU A 309 -21.51 5.28 -0.47
C LEU A 309 -20.22 5.89 0.06
N VAL A 310 -19.10 5.18 -0.09
CA VAL A 310 -17.78 5.71 0.23
C VAL A 310 -16.90 5.61 -1.01
N ILE A 311 -16.50 6.76 -1.56
CA ILE A 311 -15.64 6.84 -2.73
C ILE A 311 -14.25 7.24 -2.26
N SER A 312 -13.25 6.39 -2.50
CA SER A 312 -11.85 6.60 -2.10
C SER A 312 -10.93 6.60 -3.30
N ALA A 313 -9.95 7.51 -3.34
CA ALA A 313 -8.95 7.57 -4.40
C ALA A 313 -7.53 7.71 -3.84
N ILE A 314 -6.58 6.96 -4.43
CA ILE A 314 -5.14 7.04 -4.14
C ILE A 314 -4.31 6.87 -5.41
N ASP A 315 -3.04 7.28 -5.38
CA ASP A 315 -2.04 6.79 -6.33
C ASP A 315 -1.54 5.40 -5.88
N ASN A 316 -1.70 4.39 -6.75
CA ASN A 316 -1.35 3.01 -6.42
C ASN A 316 0.15 2.76 -6.22
N LEU A 317 1.03 3.59 -6.78
CA LEU A 317 2.49 3.47 -6.64
C LEU A 317 3.06 4.40 -5.54
N VAL A 318 2.32 5.44 -5.11
CA VAL A 318 2.75 6.33 -4.02
C VAL A 318 2.01 5.94 -2.73
N LYS A 319 0.82 6.44 -2.47
CA LYS A 319 0.07 6.04 -1.25
C LYS A 319 -0.19 4.55 -1.19
N GLY A 320 -0.42 3.94 -2.33
CA GLY A 320 -0.63 2.49 -2.44
C GLY A 320 0.65 1.64 -2.29
N GLN A 321 1.87 2.25 -2.27
CA GLN A 321 3.11 1.48 -2.26
C GLN A 321 4.28 2.25 -1.63
N ALA A 322 5.12 2.96 -2.44
CA ALA A 322 6.38 3.55 -1.99
C ALA A 322 6.18 4.70 -0.99
N GLY A 323 5.18 5.55 -1.20
CA GLY A 323 4.89 6.67 -0.28
C GLY A 323 4.42 6.18 1.09
N ASN A 324 3.55 5.16 1.14
CA ASN A 324 3.14 4.54 2.41
C ASN A 324 4.32 3.90 3.14
N ALA A 325 5.24 3.26 2.40
CA ALA A 325 6.45 2.68 2.99
C ALA A 325 7.37 3.77 3.56
N ILE A 326 7.56 4.90 2.88
CA ILE A 326 8.34 6.03 3.41
C ILE A 326 7.63 6.64 4.63
N GLN A 327 6.31 6.75 4.63
CA GLN A 327 5.54 7.19 5.81
C GLN A 327 5.79 6.27 7.01
N CYS A 328 5.79 4.94 6.81
CA CYS A 328 6.18 3.98 7.83
C CYS A 328 7.64 4.16 8.27
N ALA A 329 8.58 4.33 7.32
CA ALA A 329 9.99 4.53 7.60
C ALA A 329 10.23 5.79 8.44
N ASN A 330 9.53 6.88 8.15
CA ASN A 330 9.58 8.11 8.92
C ASN A 330 9.24 7.86 10.39
N LEU A 331 8.14 7.14 10.65
CA LEU A 331 7.75 6.77 12.01
C LEU A 331 8.80 5.88 12.70
N MET A 332 9.31 4.85 12.00
CA MET A 332 10.31 3.92 12.54
C MET A 332 11.65 4.60 12.86
N LEU A 333 12.02 5.63 12.12
CA LEU A 333 13.28 6.37 12.25
C LEU A 333 13.16 7.64 13.12
N GLY A 334 11.95 7.96 13.60
CA GLY A 334 11.68 9.12 14.45
C GLY A 334 11.58 10.45 13.70
N PHE A 335 11.34 10.42 12.40
CA PHE A 335 10.98 11.62 11.63
C PHE A 335 9.49 11.95 11.78
N ASP A 336 9.11 13.19 11.42
CA ASP A 336 7.70 13.50 11.16
C ASP A 336 7.20 12.64 10.00
N GLU A 337 5.99 12.09 10.12
CA GLU A 337 5.45 11.15 9.12
C GLU A 337 5.30 11.78 7.71
N THR A 338 5.26 13.10 7.61
CA THR A 338 5.11 13.83 6.34
C THR A 338 6.44 14.12 5.64
N THR A 339 7.57 13.89 6.30
CA THR A 339 8.90 14.23 5.78
C THR A 339 9.14 13.57 4.41
N GLY A 340 9.50 14.38 3.41
CA GLY A 340 9.74 13.95 2.03
C GLY A 340 8.48 13.57 1.22
N LEU A 341 7.28 13.65 1.82
CA LEU A 341 6.02 13.19 1.21
C LEU A 341 5.00 14.32 0.96
N ALA A 342 5.23 15.53 1.49
CA ALA A 342 4.33 16.68 1.36
C ALA A 342 4.39 17.29 -0.06
N ILE A 343 4.05 16.50 -1.08
CA ILE A 343 4.09 16.90 -2.49
C ILE A 343 2.64 16.89 -3.02
N PRO A 344 2.20 17.97 -3.71
CA PRO A 344 0.90 17.97 -4.37
C PRO A 344 0.84 16.95 -5.51
N ALA A 345 -0.37 16.59 -5.92
CA ALA A 345 -0.57 15.73 -7.09
C ALA A 345 -0.10 16.41 -8.39
N PHE A 346 0.35 15.62 -9.33
CA PHE A 346 0.59 16.09 -10.71
C PHE A 346 -0.74 16.10 -11.47
N TYR A 347 -1.30 17.29 -11.64
CA TYR A 347 -2.61 17.51 -12.27
C TYR A 347 -2.45 18.37 -13.53
N PRO A 348 -3.07 18.10 -14.64
CA PRO A 348 -4.08 17.08 -14.92
C PRO A 348 -3.57 15.65 -15.04
#